data_37ba09e6900054dde48dc1285fa3806a
#
_entry.id   37ba09e6900054dde48dc1285fa3806a
#
_cell.length_a   1.000
_cell.length_b   1.000
_cell.length_c   1.000
_cell.angle_alpha   90.00
_cell.angle_beta   90.00
_cell.angle_gamma   90.00
#
_symmetry.space_group_name_H-M   'P 1'
#
loop_
_entity.id
_entity.type
_entity.pdbx_description
1 polymer ?
#
loop_
_entity_poly.entity_id
_entity_poly.type
_entity_poly.pdbx_seq_one_letter_code
_entity_poly.pdbx_strand_id
1 'polypeptide(L)'
;MPGGEIELSFVGAQDLYLVSNPQISFFKSVYKRYTNFSKEIKDLDDDSLGNSLSSFDNDITLKYKIPRNGDCIKSFYLEFDLPHIYSSDDKQFQWIRNLGEFIIKNISLTGDNSQEYARITGEYLHIYNNFNYSAAGQKLHLNKLIGNTTDVFDPANASGVGGVYPSASKPDGTETSVVVPSIHGRKIIIPIPFWFSEHLGNVLPLI
;
A
#
# COMPACT_ATOMS: atom_id res chain seq x y z
N MET A 1 39.11 0.25 43.29
CA MET A 1 38.42 -0.39 42.15
C MET A 1 39.47 -1.14 41.36
N PRO A 2 39.29 -2.40 41.08
CA PRO A 2 40.17 -3.12 40.18
C PRO A 2 40.08 -2.48 38.78
N GLY A 3 41.24 -2.25 38.14
CA GLY A 3 41.35 -1.58 36.84
C GLY A 3 40.54 -2.22 35.74
N GLY A 4 40.21 -3.51 35.85
CA GLY A 4 39.39 -4.23 34.89
C GLY A 4 37.92 -3.79 34.79
N GLU A 5 37.34 -3.24 35.87
CA GLU A 5 35.98 -2.68 35.81
C GLU A 5 35.92 -1.37 35.01
N ILE A 6 37.02 -0.61 35.07
CA ILE A 6 37.15 0.63 34.29
C ILE A 6 37.38 0.28 32.82
N GLU A 7 38.21 -0.72 32.52
CA GLU A 7 38.43 -1.17 31.15
C GLU A 7 37.14 -1.72 30.49
N LEU A 8 36.30 -2.43 31.24
CA LEU A 8 34.99 -2.91 30.76
C LEU A 8 33.99 -1.77 30.47
N SER A 9 34.21 -0.59 31.08
CA SER A 9 33.32 0.58 30.85
C SER A 9 33.77 1.45 29.68
N PHE A 10 34.97 1.30 29.16
CA PHE A 10 35.47 2.02 28.00
C PHE A 10 35.09 1.29 26.70
N VAL A 11 34.31 1.95 25.87
CA VAL A 11 33.99 1.45 24.53
C VAL A 11 35.10 1.88 23.58
N GLY A 12 36.01 0.98 23.25
CA GLY A 12 37.04 1.17 22.24
C GLY A 12 36.60 0.72 20.85
N ALA A 13 37.41 1.03 19.84
CA ALA A 13 37.13 0.59 18.47
C ALA A 13 37.07 -0.95 18.34
N GLN A 14 37.80 -1.70 19.17
CA GLN A 14 37.75 -3.16 19.22
C GLN A 14 36.47 -3.67 19.91
N ASP A 15 35.98 -2.94 20.92
CA ASP A 15 34.75 -3.30 21.63
C ASP A 15 33.52 -3.17 20.76
N LEU A 16 33.54 -2.23 19.83
CA LEU A 16 32.50 -2.08 18.80
C LEU A 16 32.34 -3.36 17.97
N TYR A 17 33.42 -4.04 17.63
CA TYR A 17 33.36 -5.31 16.89
C TYR A 17 32.82 -6.47 17.74
N LEU A 18 32.99 -6.39 19.06
CA LEU A 18 32.61 -7.46 20.01
C LEU A 18 31.19 -7.26 20.57
N VAL A 19 30.70 -6.01 20.66
CA VAL A 19 29.48 -5.67 21.39
C VAL A 19 28.38 -5.15 20.48
N SER A 20 28.69 -4.29 19.50
CA SER A 20 27.69 -3.57 18.73
C SER A 20 26.98 -4.43 17.69
N ASN A 21 27.68 -5.34 17.02
CA ASN A 21 27.12 -6.26 16.03
C ASN A 21 28.07 -7.46 15.85
N PRO A 22 28.30 -8.25 16.91
CA PRO A 22 29.35 -9.24 16.92
C PRO A 22 29.06 -10.36 15.93
N GLN A 23 30.04 -10.67 15.09
CA GLN A 23 30.06 -11.92 14.34
C GLN A 23 30.42 -13.10 15.24
N ILE A 24 31.33 -12.87 16.18
CA ILE A 24 31.76 -13.83 17.23
C ILE A 24 31.86 -13.06 18.52
N SER A 25 31.25 -13.56 19.59
CA SER A 25 31.33 -13.00 20.93
C SER A 25 31.98 -14.01 21.87
N PHE A 26 32.81 -13.53 22.84
CA PHE A 26 33.38 -14.38 23.87
C PHE A 26 32.32 -14.96 24.83
N PHE A 27 31.18 -14.27 24.96
CA PHE A 27 30.11 -14.64 25.90
C PHE A 27 28.99 -15.44 25.26
N LYS A 28 28.85 -15.36 23.94
CA LYS A 28 27.80 -16.04 23.19
C LYS A 28 28.25 -16.29 21.76
N SER A 29 28.28 -17.54 21.35
CA SER A 29 28.49 -17.88 19.94
C SER A 29 27.30 -17.47 19.11
N VAL A 30 27.34 -16.28 18.57
CA VAL A 30 26.31 -15.78 17.61
C VAL A 30 26.96 -15.75 16.25
N TYR A 31 26.57 -16.71 15.41
CA TYR A 31 26.97 -16.70 14.02
C TYR A 31 26.01 -15.82 13.24
N LYS A 32 26.52 -14.80 12.59
CA LYS A 32 25.74 -13.99 11.66
C LYS A 32 25.52 -14.82 10.39
N ARG A 33 24.32 -15.33 10.22
CA ARG A 33 23.92 -15.99 8.97
C ARG A 33 23.60 -14.95 7.92
N TYR A 34 24.25 -15.07 6.77
CA TYR A 34 23.84 -14.38 5.55
C TYR A 34 23.00 -15.35 4.74
N THR A 35 21.75 -14.99 4.47
CA THR A 35 20.88 -15.74 3.58
C THR A 35 20.69 -14.93 2.32
N ASN A 36 21.10 -15.49 1.19
CA ASN A 36 20.80 -14.90 -0.11
C ASN A 36 19.31 -15.10 -0.38
N PHE A 37 18.62 -14.02 -0.70
CA PHE A 37 17.20 -14.07 -1.07
C PHE A 37 16.93 -13.11 -2.23
N SER A 38 15.89 -13.41 -2.99
CA SER A 38 15.34 -12.53 -4.00
C SER A 38 13.91 -12.16 -3.65
N LYS A 39 13.44 -11.03 -4.19
CA LYS A 39 12.05 -10.59 -4.06
C LYS A 39 11.45 -10.56 -5.46
N GLU A 40 10.27 -11.11 -5.57
CA GLU A 40 9.47 -11.10 -6.78
C GLU A 40 8.08 -10.57 -6.46
N ILE A 41 7.49 -9.82 -7.36
CA ILE A 41 6.11 -9.38 -7.29
C ILE A 41 5.31 -10.32 -8.17
N LYS A 42 4.22 -10.85 -7.64
CA LYS A 42 3.29 -11.71 -8.37
C LYS A 42 1.88 -11.18 -8.21
N ASP A 43 1.17 -11.15 -9.32
CA ASP A 43 -0.25 -10.85 -9.32
C ASP A 43 -1.01 -12.09 -8.84
N LEU A 44 -2.03 -11.86 -8.03
CA LEU A 44 -2.97 -12.88 -7.60
C LEU A 44 -4.22 -12.75 -8.44
N ASP A 45 -4.55 -13.80 -9.16
CA ASP A 45 -5.78 -13.86 -9.94
C ASP A 45 -6.98 -14.11 -9.02
N ASP A 46 -8.08 -13.44 -9.32
CA ASP A 46 -9.35 -13.67 -8.63
C ASP A 46 -10.05 -14.89 -9.26
N ASP A 47 -10.20 -15.95 -8.47
CA ASP A 47 -10.91 -17.16 -8.87
C ASP A 47 -12.45 -16.96 -8.94
N SER A 48 -12.97 -15.85 -8.40
CA SER A 48 -14.41 -15.73 -8.10
C SER A 48 -15.20 -14.78 -9.00
N LEU A 49 -14.57 -13.90 -9.73
CA LEU A 49 -15.27 -12.87 -10.53
C LEU A 49 -14.56 -12.59 -11.86
N GLY A 50 -15.29 -12.79 -12.95
CA GLY A 50 -14.88 -12.17 -14.21
C GLY A 50 -14.73 -10.65 -14.02
N ASN A 51 -13.59 -10.16 -14.33
CA ASN A 51 -12.95 -8.84 -14.28
C ASN A 51 -13.78 -7.54 -14.25
N SER A 52 -15.05 -7.53 -13.92
CA SER A 52 -15.84 -6.29 -13.84
C SER A 52 -16.72 -6.23 -12.61
N LEU A 53 -16.39 -5.34 -11.71
CA LEU A 53 -17.28 -4.85 -10.65
C LEU A 53 -18.41 -4.07 -11.31
N SER A 54 -19.53 -4.72 -11.64
CA SER A 54 -20.61 -4.11 -12.40
C SER A 54 -21.70 -3.46 -11.54
N SER A 55 -21.61 -3.54 -10.20
CA SER A 55 -22.64 -2.98 -9.31
C SER A 55 -21.99 -2.34 -8.08
N PHE A 56 -22.28 -1.07 -7.86
CA PHE A 56 -21.86 -0.31 -6.68
C PHE A 56 -22.87 -0.38 -5.52
N ASP A 57 -23.98 -1.06 -5.68
CA ASP A 57 -25.07 -1.04 -4.71
C ASP A 57 -24.90 -2.03 -3.56
N ASN A 58 -24.00 -2.99 -3.67
CA ASN A 58 -23.79 -4.02 -2.65
C ASN A 58 -22.31 -4.20 -2.32
N ASP A 59 -22.05 -4.61 -1.08
CA ASP A 59 -20.72 -5.04 -0.66
C ASP A 59 -20.26 -6.24 -1.51
N ILE A 60 -19.11 -6.13 -2.13
CA ILE A 60 -18.53 -7.19 -2.94
C ILE A 60 -17.39 -7.82 -2.14
N THR A 61 -17.42 -9.15 -2.03
CA THR A 61 -16.35 -9.91 -1.38
C THR A 61 -15.51 -10.60 -2.45
N LEU A 62 -14.24 -10.22 -2.54
CA LEU A 62 -13.26 -10.84 -3.42
C LEU A 62 -12.42 -11.84 -2.60
N LYS A 63 -12.16 -13.01 -3.16
CA LYS A 63 -11.34 -14.05 -2.52
C LYS A 63 -10.16 -14.38 -3.42
N TYR A 64 -8.97 -14.20 -2.88
CA TYR A 64 -7.74 -14.53 -3.57
C TYR A 64 -7.04 -15.69 -2.87
N LYS A 65 -6.71 -16.72 -3.64
CA LYS A 65 -5.91 -17.82 -3.14
C LYS A 65 -4.43 -17.50 -3.31
N ILE A 66 -3.68 -17.62 -2.24
CA ILE A 66 -2.23 -17.41 -2.26
C ILE A 66 -1.55 -18.71 -2.71
N PRO A 67 -0.90 -18.72 -3.89
CA PRO A 67 -0.19 -19.89 -4.36
C PRO A 67 1.16 -20.06 -3.62
N ARG A 68 1.60 -21.31 -3.44
CA ARG A 68 2.92 -21.60 -2.86
C ARG A 68 4.03 -21.47 -3.91
N ASN A 69 4.19 -20.27 -4.46
CA ASN A 69 5.22 -20.03 -5.49
C ASN A 69 6.55 -19.51 -4.91
N GLY A 70 6.64 -19.36 -3.60
CA GLY A 70 7.82 -18.91 -2.87
C GLY A 70 7.80 -19.39 -1.45
N ASP A 71 8.89 -19.18 -0.73
CA ASP A 71 9.03 -19.64 0.65
C ASP A 71 8.31 -18.74 1.64
N CYS A 72 8.26 -17.44 1.36
CA CYS A 72 7.71 -16.43 2.27
C CYS A 72 7.00 -15.30 1.53
N ILE A 73 6.02 -14.69 2.21
CA ILE A 73 5.35 -13.47 1.75
C ILE A 73 5.78 -12.31 2.62
N LYS A 74 6.12 -11.19 1.96
CA LYS A 74 6.50 -9.96 2.65
C LYS A 74 5.36 -8.95 2.74
N SER A 75 4.66 -8.68 1.64
CA SER A 75 3.67 -7.60 1.58
C SER A 75 2.61 -7.87 0.53
N PHE A 76 1.45 -7.29 0.74
CA PHE A 76 0.36 -7.27 -0.22
C PHE A 76 0.04 -5.86 -0.64
N TYR A 77 -0.38 -5.74 -1.89
CA TYR A 77 -0.89 -4.51 -2.48
C TYR A 77 -2.22 -4.84 -3.15
N LEU A 78 -3.23 -4.03 -2.89
CA LEU A 78 -4.48 -4.10 -3.64
C LEU A 78 -4.41 -3.10 -4.79
N GLU A 79 -4.63 -3.59 -5.99
CA GLU A 79 -4.62 -2.78 -7.20
C GLU A 79 -6.00 -2.79 -7.84
N PHE A 80 -6.48 -1.63 -8.26
CA PHE A 80 -7.71 -1.50 -9.05
C PHE A 80 -7.67 -0.25 -9.92
N ASP A 81 -8.44 -0.28 -10.99
CA ASP A 81 -8.51 0.82 -11.95
C ASP A 81 -9.79 1.63 -11.74
N LEU A 82 -9.62 2.94 -11.55
CA LEU A 82 -10.74 3.88 -11.60
C LEU A 82 -11.11 4.16 -13.06
N PRO A 83 -12.40 4.14 -13.40
CA PRO A 83 -12.85 4.43 -14.74
C PRO A 83 -12.68 5.91 -15.10
N HIS A 84 -12.70 6.19 -16.39
CA HIS A 84 -12.86 7.55 -16.89
C HIS A 84 -14.27 8.05 -16.59
N ILE A 85 -14.40 9.27 -16.09
CA ILE A 85 -15.68 9.91 -15.85
C ILE A 85 -15.93 10.93 -16.94
N TYR A 86 -17.09 10.85 -17.57
CA TYR A 86 -17.57 11.76 -18.59
C TYR A 86 -18.81 12.49 -18.05
N SER A 87 -18.58 13.69 -17.54
CA SER A 87 -19.63 14.53 -16.96
C SER A 87 -20.09 15.57 -17.97
N SER A 88 -21.39 15.75 -18.11
CA SER A 88 -21.96 16.86 -18.90
C SER A 88 -21.89 18.17 -18.11
N ASP A 89 -22.05 19.32 -18.79
CA ASP A 89 -21.93 20.65 -18.18
C ASP A 89 -22.87 20.88 -17.00
N ASP A 90 -24.01 20.20 -16.97
CA ASP A 90 -25.01 20.31 -15.90
C ASP A 90 -24.78 19.36 -14.73
N LYS A 91 -23.80 18.46 -14.83
CA LYS A 91 -23.60 17.41 -13.82
C LYS A 91 -22.16 17.46 -13.29
N GLN A 92 -22.08 17.60 -11.99
CA GLN A 92 -20.80 17.60 -11.26
C GLN A 92 -20.57 16.24 -10.64
N PHE A 93 -19.38 15.69 -10.82
CA PHE A 93 -18.95 14.43 -10.24
C PHE A 93 -17.57 14.60 -9.62
N GLN A 94 -17.40 14.06 -8.42
CA GLN A 94 -16.09 13.95 -7.78
C GLN A 94 -16.03 12.67 -6.97
N TRP A 95 -14.85 12.11 -6.84
CA TRP A 95 -14.63 11.00 -5.93
C TRP A 95 -14.52 11.49 -4.49
N ILE A 96 -14.77 10.62 -3.54
CA ILE A 96 -14.56 10.94 -2.13
C ILE A 96 -13.07 11.12 -1.85
N ARG A 97 -12.74 11.94 -0.86
CA ARG A 97 -11.38 12.07 -0.36
C ARG A 97 -10.94 10.74 0.28
N ASN A 98 -9.65 10.37 0.11
CA ASN A 98 -9.07 9.11 0.60
C ASN A 98 -9.80 7.87 0.06
N LEU A 99 -10.22 7.91 -1.20
CA LEU A 99 -10.98 6.85 -1.84
C LEU A 99 -10.37 5.46 -1.64
N GLY A 100 -9.03 5.34 -1.81
CA GLY A 100 -8.35 4.06 -1.69
C GLY A 100 -8.45 3.43 -0.30
N GLU A 101 -8.65 4.22 0.75
CA GLU A 101 -8.82 3.71 2.11
C GLU A 101 -10.27 3.35 2.40
N PHE A 102 -11.22 4.21 1.99
CA PHE A 102 -12.64 4.05 2.31
C PHE A 102 -13.40 3.09 1.41
N ILE A 103 -12.86 2.74 0.24
CA ILE A 103 -13.44 1.71 -0.62
C ILE A 103 -13.35 0.31 0.03
N ILE A 104 -12.41 0.14 0.94
CA ILE A 104 -12.17 -1.12 1.63
C ILE A 104 -12.99 -1.17 2.91
N LYS A 105 -13.94 -2.10 2.99
CA LYS A 105 -14.66 -2.36 4.22
C LYS A 105 -13.81 -3.17 5.20
N ASN A 106 -13.30 -4.29 4.76
CA ASN A 106 -12.35 -5.10 5.50
C ASN A 106 -11.50 -5.96 4.57
N ILE A 107 -10.30 -6.29 5.04
CA ILE A 107 -9.40 -7.26 4.43
C ILE A 107 -9.08 -8.28 5.51
N SER A 108 -9.29 -9.55 5.25
CA SER A 108 -8.92 -10.62 6.18
C SER A 108 -7.96 -11.60 5.52
N LEU A 109 -6.99 -12.04 6.29
CA LEU A 109 -6.06 -13.11 5.93
C LEU A 109 -6.48 -14.36 6.69
N THR A 110 -6.84 -15.42 5.95
CA THR A 110 -7.29 -16.68 6.53
C THR A 110 -6.39 -17.83 6.11
N GLY A 111 -6.21 -18.81 6.99
CA GLY A 111 -5.53 -20.05 6.67
C GLY A 111 -6.47 -21.12 6.13
N ASP A 112 -5.90 -22.26 5.75
CA ASP A 112 -6.63 -23.41 5.19
C ASP A 112 -7.75 -23.91 6.11
N ASN A 113 -7.58 -23.79 7.42
CA ASN A 113 -8.58 -24.20 8.42
C ASN A 113 -9.66 -23.15 8.68
N SER A 114 -9.83 -22.16 7.81
CA SER A 114 -10.72 -21.02 7.99
C SER A 114 -10.40 -20.18 9.24
N GLN A 115 -9.22 -20.35 9.82
CA GLN A 115 -8.75 -19.54 10.91
C GLN A 115 -8.31 -18.17 10.36
N GLU A 116 -8.86 -17.11 10.94
CA GLU A 116 -8.46 -15.75 10.60
C GLU A 116 -7.18 -15.38 11.35
N TYR A 117 -6.14 -15.04 10.59
CA TYR A 117 -4.84 -14.62 11.14
C TYR A 117 -4.76 -13.11 11.35
N ALA A 118 -5.39 -12.35 10.50
CA ALA A 118 -5.40 -10.90 10.58
C ALA A 118 -6.63 -10.31 9.88
N ARG A 119 -7.12 -9.20 10.42
CA ARG A 119 -8.18 -8.39 9.81
C ARG A 119 -7.80 -6.92 9.87
N ILE A 120 -7.98 -6.23 8.76
CA ILE A 120 -7.71 -4.81 8.59
C ILE A 120 -8.97 -4.16 8.01
N THR A 121 -9.39 -3.04 8.59
CA THR A 121 -10.50 -2.22 8.08
C THR A 121 -9.98 -0.99 7.33
N GLY A 122 -10.82 -0.38 6.50
CA GLY A 122 -10.45 0.88 5.82
C GLY A 122 -10.17 2.03 6.79
N GLU A 123 -10.91 2.10 7.90
CA GLU A 123 -10.66 3.08 8.98
C GLU A 123 -9.29 2.87 9.62
N TYR A 124 -8.90 1.62 9.87
CA TYR A 124 -7.57 1.31 10.38
C TYR A 124 -6.48 1.74 9.40
N LEU A 125 -6.67 1.49 8.08
CA LEU A 125 -5.73 1.94 7.04
C LEU A 125 -5.56 3.46 7.09
N HIS A 126 -6.64 4.20 7.21
CA HIS A 126 -6.60 5.66 7.30
C HIS A 126 -5.79 6.14 8.51
N ILE A 127 -6.03 5.58 9.68
CA ILE A 127 -5.31 5.91 10.91
C ILE A 127 -3.82 5.54 10.76
N TYR A 128 -3.54 4.32 10.34
CA TYR A 128 -2.18 3.80 10.15
C TYR A 128 -1.36 4.68 9.19
N ASN A 129 -1.94 5.05 8.05
CA ASN A 129 -1.29 5.89 7.06
C ASN A 129 -0.99 7.30 7.59
N ASN A 130 -1.89 7.88 8.37
CA ASN A 130 -1.66 9.20 8.97
C ASN A 130 -0.55 9.19 10.03
N PHE A 131 -0.38 8.11 10.78
CA PHE A 131 0.68 7.99 11.77
C PHE A 131 2.03 7.64 11.16
N ASN A 132 2.09 6.69 10.25
CA ASN A 132 3.35 6.19 9.71
C ASN A 132 3.95 7.08 8.61
N TYR A 133 3.12 7.77 7.84
CA TYR A 133 3.57 8.65 6.77
C TYR A 133 3.43 10.12 7.18
N SER A 134 4.14 10.52 8.24
CA SER A 134 4.12 11.90 8.75
C SER A 134 4.97 12.86 7.93
N ALA A 135 6.03 12.39 7.28
CA ALA A 135 6.88 13.21 6.43
C ALA A 135 6.16 13.63 5.14
N ALA A 136 6.21 14.93 4.80
CA ALA A 136 5.48 15.49 3.67
C ALA A 136 5.75 14.78 2.33
N GLY A 137 6.99 14.40 2.06
CA GLY A 137 7.35 13.67 0.84
C GLY A 137 6.75 12.27 0.78
N GLN A 138 6.80 11.52 1.88
CA GLN A 138 6.22 10.18 1.94
C GLN A 138 4.70 10.23 1.82
N LYS A 139 4.06 11.19 2.49
CA LYS A 139 2.61 11.40 2.41
C LYS A 139 2.17 11.77 0.99
N LEU A 140 2.95 12.57 0.28
CA LEU A 140 2.68 12.93 -1.12
C LEU A 140 2.71 11.71 -2.04
N HIS A 141 3.70 10.82 -1.87
CA HIS A 141 3.77 9.57 -2.64
C HIS A 141 2.61 8.64 -2.32
N LEU A 142 2.29 8.44 -1.06
CA LEU A 142 1.15 7.63 -0.65
C LEU A 142 -0.16 8.18 -1.23
N ASN A 143 -0.40 9.49 -1.11
CA ASN A 143 -1.61 10.13 -1.64
C ASN A 143 -1.78 9.90 -3.15
N LYS A 144 -0.70 9.90 -3.91
CA LYS A 144 -0.74 9.56 -5.34
C LYS A 144 -1.11 8.10 -5.58
N LEU A 145 -0.59 7.18 -4.77
CA LEU A 145 -0.88 5.74 -4.89
C LEU A 145 -2.33 5.41 -4.56
N ILE A 146 -2.85 5.98 -3.47
CA ILE A 146 -4.23 5.72 -3.01
C ILE A 146 -5.29 6.61 -3.69
N GLY A 147 -4.89 7.44 -4.66
CA GLY A 147 -5.80 8.31 -5.38
C GLY A 147 -6.29 9.54 -4.60
N ASN A 148 -5.62 9.93 -3.51
CA ASN A 148 -5.96 11.11 -2.73
C ASN A 148 -5.30 12.36 -3.30
N THR A 149 -5.66 12.72 -4.52
CA THR A 149 -5.15 13.89 -5.25
C THR A 149 -6.29 14.83 -5.60
N THR A 150 -5.99 16.13 -5.65
CA THR A 150 -7.02 17.19 -5.87
C THR A 150 -7.81 16.99 -7.16
N ASP A 151 -7.17 16.50 -8.21
CA ASP A 151 -7.83 16.19 -9.48
C ASP A 151 -8.87 15.06 -9.41
N VAL A 152 -8.86 14.27 -8.34
CA VAL A 152 -9.83 13.19 -8.09
C VAL A 152 -10.94 13.63 -7.16
N PHE A 153 -10.60 14.21 -5.99
CA PHE A 153 -11.58 14.54 -4.98
C PHE A 153 -12.08 15.99 -5.01
N ASP A 154 -11.38 16.89 -5.73
CA ASP A 154 -11.75 18.31 -5.89
C ASP A 154 -11.35 18.82 -7.28
N PRO A 155 -11.91 18.21 -8.35
CA PRO A 155 -11.50 18.52 -9.72
C PRO A 155 -11.80 19.98 -10.12
N ALA A 156 -12.76 20.62 -9.48
CA ALA A 156 -13.10 22.02 -9.72
C ALA A 156 -11.96 22.98 -9.36
N ASN A 157 -11.17 22.66 -8.33
CA ASN A 157 -10.06 23.48 -7.86
C ASN A 157 -8.69 22.93 -8.30
N ALA A 158 -8.63 21.75 -8.90
CA ALA A 158 -7.38 21.07 -9.24
C ALA A 158 -6.55 21.81 -10.28
N SER A 159 -7.20 22.48 -11.23
CA SER A 159 -6.55 23.21 -12.34
C SER A 159 -6.26 24.68 -12.05
N GLY A 160 -6.53 25.13 -10.83
CA GLY A 160 -6.36 26.55 -10.46
C GLY A 160 -7.39 27.51 -11.09
N VAL A 161 -8.40 26.99 -11.77
CA VAL A 161 -9.44 27.77 -12.48
C VAL A 161 -10.59 28.15 -11.53
N GLY A 162 -10.38 28.08 -10.24
CA GLY A 162 -11.26 28.68 -9.23
C GLY A 162 -12.74 28.25 -9.31
N GLY A 163 -13.06 26.99 -8.99
CA GLY A 163 -14.45 26.54 -8.82
C GLY A 163 -15.18 26.13 -10.10
N VAL A 164 -14.49 26.07 -11.24
CA VAL A 164 -15.08 25.56 -12.48
C VAL A 164 -14.92 24.04 -12.55
N TYR A 165 -16.04 23.36 -12.61
CA TYR A 165 -16.05 21.89 -12.69
C TYR A 165 -15.68 21.42 -14.12
N PRO A 166 -14.75 20.47 -14.27
CA PRO A 166 -14.37 20.01 -15.60
C PRO A 166 -15.51 19.19 -16.23
N SER A 167 -15.93 19.57 -17.41
CA SER A 167 -16.89 18.82 -18.24
C SER A 167 -16.16 18.01 -19.31
N ALA A 168 -16.81 16.93 -19.76
CA ALA A 168 -16.31 16.16 -20.87
C ALA A 168 -16.39 17.01 -22.14
N SER A 169 -15.29 17.20 -22.85
CA SER A 169 -15.22 18.05 -24.03
C SER A 169 -14.79 17.28 -25.27
N LYS A 170 -15.32 17.69 -26.42
CA LYS A 170 -14.79 17.28 -27.71
C LYS A 170 -13.81 18.35 -28.18
N PRO A 171 -12.52 18.05 -28.36
CA PRO A 171 -11.50 19.05 -28.64
C PRO A 171 -11.75 19.90 -29.88
N ASP A 172 -12.42 19.34 -30.91
CA ASP A 172 -12.50 19.99 -32.22
C ASP A 172 -13.97 20.22 -32.73
N GLY A 173 -14.96 19.94 -31.89
CA GLY A 173 -16.38 20.08 -32.33
C GLY A 173 -16.82 19.17 -33.50
N THR A 174 -15.96 18.28 -33.95
CA THR A 174 -16.23 17.30 -34.99
C THR A 174 -16.75 15.99 -34.40
N GLU A 175 -17.72 15.35 -35.04
CA GLU A 175 -18.35 14.12 -34.55
C GLU A 175 -17.37 12.94 -34.39
N THR A 176 -16.20 13.01 -35.01
CA THR A 176 -15.15 11.98 -34.99
C THR A 176 -14.11 12.20 -33.93
N SER A 177 -14.17 13.28 -33.15
CA SER A 177 -13.18 13.58 -32.11
C SER A 177 -13.38 12.68 -30.88
N VAL A 178 -12.27 12.18 -30.34
CA VAL A 178 -12.28 11.43 -29.08
C VAL A 178 -12.74 12.35 -27.96
N VAL A 179 -13.77 11.93 -27.23
CA VAL A 179 -14.26 12.68 -26.06
C VAL A 179 -13.21 12.64 -24.95
N VAL A 180 -12.79 13.80 -24.48
CA VAL A 180 -11.88 13.92 -23.34
C VAL A 180 -12.69 13.78 -22.05
N PRO A 181 -12.32 12.88 -21.14
CA PRO A 181 -13.03 12.70 -19.88
C PRO A 181 -12.87 13.93 -18.98
N SER A 182 -13.88 14.21 -18.17
CA SER A 182 -13.83 15.24 -17.13
C SER A 182 -12.87 14.86 -16.00
N ILE A 183 -12.83 13.58 -15.63
CA ILE A 183 -11.85 13.02 -14.71
C ILE A 183 -11.21 11.82 -15.38
N HIS A 184 -9.88 11.86 -15.51
CA HIS A 184 -9.15 10.75 -16.09
C HIS A 184 -9.12 9.55 -15.15
N GLY A 185 -9.40 8.37 -15.71
CA GLY A 185 -9.23 7.11 -15.02
C GLY A 185 -7.77 6.89 -14.64
N ARG A 186 -7.54 6.20 -13.54
CA ARG A 186 -6.20 5.90 -13.06
C ARG A 186 -6.15 4.60 -12.28
N LYS A 187 -4.96 4.05 -12.21
CA LYS A 187 -4.66 2.91 -11.36
C LYS A 187 -4.42 3.38 -9.92
N ILE A 188 -5.06 2.70 -8.99
CA ILE A 188 -4.89 2.91 -7.54
C ILE A 188 -4.22 1.69 -6.97
N ILE A 189 -3.21 1.90 -6.14
CA ILE A 189 -2.44 0.87 -5.47
C ILE A 189 -2.45 1.15 -3.98
N ILE A 190 -3.02 0.23 -3.21
CA ILE A 190 -3.16 0.37 -1.77
C ILE A 190 -2.23 -0.62 -1.08
N PRO A 191 -1.20 -0.16 -0.37
CA PRO A 191 -0.39 -1.03 0.46
C PRO A 191 -1.20 -1.53 1.65
N ILE A 192 -1.15 -2.83 1.91
CA ILE A 192 -1.86 -3.46 3.03
C ILE A 192 -0.86 -3.73 4.15
N PRO A 193 -0.94 -3.04 5.30
CA PRO A 193 0.04 -3.13 6.38
C PRO A 193 -0.28 -4.31 7.31
N PHE A 194 -0.08 -5.53 6.84
CA PHE A 194 -0.10 -6.67 7.73
C PHE A 194 1.13 -6.66 8.65
N TRP A 195 1.04 -7.29 9.81
CA TRP A 195 2.10 -7.36 10.81
C TRP A 195 3.44 -7.88 10.28
N PHE A 196 3.42 -8.71 9.24
CA PHE A 196 4.63 -9.25 8.60
C PHE A 196 5.21 -8.33 7.51
N SER A 197 4.51 -7.23 7.16
CA SER A 197 4.94 -6.33 6.07
C SER A 197 6.06 -5.37 6.48
N GLU A 198 6.19 -5.07 7.77
CA GLU A 198 7.09 -4.03 8.27
C GLU A 198 8.57 -4.41 8.14
N HIS A 199 8.94 -5.59 8.62
CA HIS A 199 10.33 -6.02 8.65
C HIS A 199 10.55 -7.32 7.88
N LEU A 200 11.75 -7.45 7.30
CA LEU A 200 12.15 -8.69 6.60
C LEU A 200 12.26 -9.90 7.54
N GLY A 201 12.45 -9.67 8.82
CA GLY A 201 12.50 -10.75 9.82
C GLY A 201 11.14 -11.34 10.20
N ASN A 202 10.05 -10.64 9.85
CA ASN A 202 8.68 -11.02 10.22
C ASN A 202 7.87 -11.57 9.03
N VAL A 203 8.53 -11.91 7.93
CA VAL A 203 7.84 -12.41 6.72
C VAL A 203 7.02 -13.66 7.03
N LEU A 204 5.86 -13.78 6.40
CA LEU A 204 4.95 -14.92 6.59
C LEU A 204 5.47 -16.13 5.80
N PRO A 205 5.86 -17.24 6.46
CA PRO A 205 6.27 -18.45 5.75
C PRO A 205 5.05 -19.14 5.11
N LEU A 206 5.24 -19.67 3.89
CA LEU A 206 4.27 -20.50 3.17
C LEU A 206 4.63 -21.98 3.35
N ILE A 207 4.34 -22.55 4.50
CA ILE A 207 4.65 -23.95 4.84
C ILE A 207 3.48 -24.85 4.49
#